data_745b8f8ae5f1133d8dbac7377873e497
#
_entry.id   745b8f8ae5f1133d8dbac7377873e497
#
_cell.length_a   1.000
_cell.length_b   1.000
_cell.length_c   1.000
_cell.angle_alpha   90.00
_cell.angle_beta   90.00
_cell.angle_gamma   90.00
#
_symmetry.space_group_name_H-M   'P 1'
#
loop_
_entity.id
_entity.type
_entity.pdbx_description
1 polymer ?
#
loop_
_entity_poly.entity_id
_entity_poly.type
_entity_poly.pdbx_seq_one_letter_code
_entity_poly.pdbx_strand_id
1 'polypeptide(L)'
;MQPKKTIQTEKKVHPIKQTKTPLTGTVIIPGSKSITNRALLLGAMAKGETVLDNVLFSDDTIAFIQCLKSLGTHVEVKEEQKRIALTSGAITDGVRIYVNSAGTAARFLTAYLGTMDGRFFIGASEQMCRRPMKELLHTMESLGARLTFEKEEDRLPYWIQGCSDNGAEVTIDGSLSSQFVSAVLLCAPNYRNDITIHIVGERTAKSYIDITTKMMKDFGIPVTEEENKYLIKAGQNYKGRSYLIESDVSSACYFVAAAVITGGDIRIENVFRNSIQGDIKFLEVMERLGAKIADTPSGIEIIGPQNGEYDGIEVDMNDFSDQTMTMAVVAIYAKNKTVIKNVGHIRHQESDRMLAIETELKRMGIGCEVCGGDITIYPGQPKPSVVNTYNDHRMAMAFSLAGLRSEGITIADPDCVSKTFADYFEKLEMLY
;
A
#
# COMPACT_ATOMS: atom_id res chain seq x y z
N MET A 1 29.48 -39.73 -5.79
CA MET A 1 28.52 -38.65 -5.45
C MET A 1 29.32 -37.40 -5.14
N GLN A 2 29.39 -36.45 -6.08
CA GLN A 2 30.02 -35.15 -5.83
C GLN A 2 29.01 -34.26 -5.10
N PRO A 3 29.40 -33.45 -4.10
CA PRO A 3 28.52 -32.53 -3.43
C PRO A 3 28.09 -31.43 -4.40
N LYS A 4 26.78 -31.21 -4.56
CA LYS A 4 26.20 -30.07 -5.27
C LYS A 4 26.72 -28.80 -4.59
N LYS A 5 27.57 -28.02 -5.27
CA LYS A 5 27.88 -26.67 -4.87
C LYS A 5 26.59 -25.85 -4.86
N THR A 6 26.15 -25.46 -3.68
CA THR A 6 25.11 -24.46 -3.49
C THR A 6 25.70 -23.15 -4.03
N ILE A 7 25.23 -22.70 -5.17
CA ILE A 7 25.53 -21.38 -5.67
C ILE A 7 24.85 -20.40 -4.70
N GLN A 8 25.61 -19.82 -3.78
CA GLN A 8 25.18 -18.63 -3.06
C GLN A 8 25.10 -17.52 -4.12
N THR A 9 23.91 -17.18 -4.57
CA THR A 9 23.70 -15.94 -5.31
C THR A 9 24.09 -14.80 -4.37
N GLU A 10 25.13 -14.05 -4.72
CA GLU A 10 25.48 -12.82 -4.02
C GLU A 10 24.22 -11.96 -3.95
N LYS A 11 23.81 -11.60 -2.74
CA LYS A 11 22.64 -10.73 -2.55
C LYS A 11 22.99 -9.39 -3.19
N LYS A 12 22.16 -8.95 -4.13
CA LYS A 12 22.27 -7.62 -4.73
C LYS A 12 22.16 -6.58 -3.61
N VAL A 13 23.03 -5.60 -3.61
CA VAL A 13 23.06 -4.53 -2.63
C VAL A 13 23.16 -3.18 -3.34
N HIS A 14 22.58 -2.14 -2.74
CA HIS A 14 22.62 -0.77 -3.25
C HIS A 14 23.21 0.15 -2.17
N PRO A 15 24.46 0.64 -2.32
CA PRO A 15 25.05 1.59 -1.39
C PRO A 15 24.41 2.97 -1.58
N ILE A 16 24.04 3.62 -0.47
CA ILE A 16 23.49 4.98 -0.51
C ILE A 16 24.64 5.98 -0.37
N LYS A 17 24.70 6.91 -1.27
CA LYS A 17 25.68 8.00 -1.23
C LYS A 17 25.27 9.03 -0.19
N GLN A 18 26.18 9.32 0.76
CA GLN A 18 25.98 10.42 1.69
C GLN A 18 26.07 11.77 0.96
N THR A 19 25.10 12.65 1.20
CA THR A 19 25.17 14.01 0.70
C THR A 19 25.90 14.94 1.70
N LYS A 20 26.70 15.86 1.17
CA LYS A 20 27.37 16.92 1.96
C LYS A 20 26.64 18.26 1.87
N THR A 21 25.70 18.35 0.97
CA THR A 21 24.85 19.54 0.71
C THR A 21 23.38 19.18 0.82
N PRO A 22 22.49 20.10 1.14
CA PRO A 22 21.06 19.89 1.06
C PRO A 22 20.66 19.35 -0.31
N LEU A 23 19.76 18.36 -0.35
CA LEU A 23 19.23 17.84 -1.61
C LEU A 23 18.36 18.89 -2.29
N THR A 24 18.48 19.01 -3.61
CA THR A 24 17.67 19.94 -4.39
C THR A 24 17.24 19.32 -5.71
N GLY A 25 16.06 19.67 -6.19
CA GLY A 25 15.60 19.22 -7.49
C GLY A 25 14.11 18.98 -7.59
N THR A 26 13.72 18.33 -8.67
CA THR A 26 12.31 18.05 -8.97
C THR A 26 12.13 16.56 -9.21
N VAL A 27 11.07 15.99 -8.64
CA VAL A 27 10.71 14.59 -8.83
C VAL A 27 9.27 14.45 -9.26
N ILE A 28 9.01 13.50 -10.15
CA ILE A 28 7.66 13.12 -10.60
C ILE A 28 7.34 11.77 -9.99
N ILE A 29 6.21 11.68 -9.33
CA ILE A 29 5.79 10.47 -8.61
C ILE A 29 4.91 9.59 -9.52
N PRO A 30 5.08 8.25 -9.52
CA PRO A 30 4.21 7.35 -10.27
C PRO A 30 2.77 7.35 -9.73
N GLY A 31 1.85 6.78 -10.48
CA GLY A 31 0.45 6.60 -10.07
C GLY A 31 0.32 5.77 -8.79
N SER A 32 -0.74 6.04 -8.01
CA SER A 32 -0.99 5.32 -6.76
C SER A 32 -1.37 3.86 -7.00
N LYS A 33 -0.62 2.94 -6.36
CA LYS A 33 -0.94 1.50 -6.37
C LYS A 33 -2.32 1.23 -5.81
N SER A 34 -2.64 1.84 -4.69
CA SER A 34 -3.91 1.61 -3.99
C SER A 34 -5.12 2.07 -4.79
N ILE A 35 -4.99 3.19 -5.51
CA ILE A 35 -6.04 3.72 -6.39
C ILE A 35 -6.09 2.89 -7.68
N THR A 36 -4.94 2.56 -8.28
CA THR A 36 -4.88 1.72 -9.49
C THR A 36 -5.60 0.39 -9.30
N ASN A 37 -5.30 -0.33 -8.20
CA ASN A 37 -5.91 -1.65 -7.96
C ASN A 37 -7.42 -1.56 -7.73
N ARG A 38 -7.91 -0.50 -7.07
CA ARG A 38 -9.35 -0.25 -6.94
C ARG A 38 -10.00 0.09 -8.28
N ALA A 39 -9.38 0.97 -9.05
CA ALA A 39 -9.89 1.37 -10.36
C ALA A 39 -9.96 0.19 -11.34
N LEU A 40 -8.97 -0.71 -11.31
CA LEU A 40 -8.97 -1.95 -12.10
C LEU A 40 -10.18 -2.83 -11.75
N LEU A 41 -10.46 -3.05 -10.46
CA LEU A 41 -11.62 -3.84 -10.06
C LEU A 41 -12.94 -3.15 -10.40
N LEU A 42 -13.06 -1.85 -10.09
CA LEU A 42 -14.25 -1.06 -10.41
C LEU A 42 -14.54 -1.07 -11.91
N GLY A 43 -13.50 -0.88 -12.75
CA GLY A 43 -13.64 -0.93 -14.20
C GLY A 43 -14.01 -2.32 -14.73
N ALA A 44 -13.48 -3.39 -14.10
CA ALA A 44 -13.86 -4.77 -14.47
C ALA A 44 -15.32 -5.09 -14.16
N MET A 45 -15.90 -4.46 -13.13
CA MET A 45 -17.32 -4.61 -12.76
C MET A 45 -18.23 -3.58 -13.43
N ALA A 46 -17.69 -2.53 -14.04
CA ALA A 46 -18.47 -1.44 -14.58
C ALA A 46 -19.20 -1.81 -15.87
N LYS A 47 -20.40 -1.23 -16.09
CA LYS A 47 -21.09 -1.26 -17.37
C LYS A 47 -20.49 -0.19 -18.30
N GLY A 48 -20.02 -0.62 -19.47
CA GLY A 48 -19.33 0.22 -20.44
C GLY A 48 -17.81 0.22 -20.26
N GLU A 49 -17.13 0.98 -21.11
CA GLU A 49 -15.67 1.08 -21.10
C GLU A 49 -15.19 1.97 -19.95
N THR A 50 -14.12 1.54 -19.31
CA THR A 50 -13.35 2.36 -18.33
C THR A 50 -11.97 2.62 -18.89
N VAL A 51 -11.57 3.89 -18.93
CA VAL A 51 -10.22 4.32 -19.33
C VAL A 51 -9.51 4.89 -18.12
N LEU A 52 -8.38 4.28 -17.74
CA LEU A 52 -7.56 4.69 -16.61
C LEU A 52 -6.29 5.36 -17.12
N ASP A 53 -6.02 6.59 -16.65
CA ASP A 53 -4.81 7.35 -16.94
C ASP A 53 -3.91 7.42 -15.72
N ASN A 54 -2.59 7.55 -15.93
CA ASN A 54 -1.54 7.56 -14.90
C ASN A 54 -1.51 6.26 -14.07
N VAL A 55 -1.76 5.13 -14.72
CA VAL A 55 -1.74 3.81 -14.06
C VAL A 55 -0.32 3.47 -13.61
N LEU A 56 -0.21 2.93 -12.40
CA LEU A 56 1.04 2.31 -11.94
C LEU A 56 1.20 0.92 -12.58
N PHE A 57 2.31 0.71 -13.28
CA PHE A 57 2.74 -0.61 -13.73
C PHE A 57 3.80 -1.14 -12.78
N SER A 58 3.37 -1.94 -11.82
CA SER A 58 4.20 -2.60 -10.81
C SER A 58 3.88 -4.10 -10.77
N ASP A 59 4.69 -4.88 -10.08
CA ASP A 59 4.46 -6.33 -9.94
C ASP A 59 3.04 -6.65 -9.45
N ASP A 60 2.56 -5.90 -8.45
CA ASP A 60 1.21 -6.08 -7.89
C ASP A 60 0.11 -5.77 -8.91
N THR A 61 0.24 -4.67 -9.67
CA THR A 61 -0.78 -4.25 -10.65
C THR A 61 -0.75 -5.12 -11.90
N ILE A 62 0.43 -5.55 -12.34
CA ILE A 62 0.58 -6.49 -13.45
C ILE A 62 -0.08 -7.84 -13.10
N ALA A 63 0.16 -8.36 -11.90
CA ALA A 63 -0.49 -9.59 -11.44
C ALA A 63 -2.02 -9.43 -11.41
N PHE A 64 -2.52 -8.28 -10.94
CA PHE A 64 -3.96 -8.02 -10.93
C PHE A 64 -4.56 -7.96 -12.34
N ILE A 65 -3.91 -7.25 -13.27
CA ILE A 65 -4.32 -7.18 -14.68
C ILE A 65 -4.40 -8.58 -15.30
N GLN A 66 -3.38 -9.42 -15.05
CA GLN A 66 -3.36 -10.80 -15.55
C GLN A 66 -4.51 -11.63 -14.99
N CYS A 67 -4.80 -11.50 -13.71
CA CYS A 67 -5.96 -12.15 -13.08
C CYS A 67 -7.28 -11.72 -13.74
N LEU A 68 -7.48 -10.41 -13.93
CA LEU A 68 -8.69 -9.88 -14.58
C LEU A 68 -8.84 -10.39 -16.01
N LYS A 69 -7.75 -10.42 -16.78
CA LYS A 69 -7.75 -11.02 -18.15
C LYS A 69 -8.14 -12.50 -18.11
N SER A 70 -7.59 -13.27 -17.17
CA SER A 70 -7.92 -14.68 -17.01
C SER A 70 -9.39 -14.89 -16.62
N LEU A 71 -9.99 -13.94 -15.92
CA LEU A 71 -11.41 -13.92 -15.55
C LEU A 71 -12.33 -13.40 -16.66
N GLY A 72 -11.81 -13.08 -17.84
CA GLY A 72 -12.59 -12.67 -19.00
C GLY A 72 -12.75 -11.17 -19.19
N THR A 73 -12.16 -10.33 -18.33
CA THR A 73 -12.15 -8.87 -18.55
C THR A 73 -11.29 -8.54 -19.79
N HIS A 74 -11.83 -7.77 -20.71
CA HIS A 74 -11.06 -7.25 -21.84
C HIS A 74 -10.20 -6.07 -21.37
N VAL A 75 -8.87 -6.20 -21.44
CA VAL A 75 -7.93 -5.19 -20.98
C VAL A 75 -6.92 -4.86 -22.07
N GLU A 76 -6.96 -3.63 -22.57
CA GLU A 76 -5.96 -3.03 -23.44
C GLU A 76 -4.97 -2.24 -22.60
N VAL A 77 -3.68 -2.54 -22.73
CA VAL A 77 -2.59 -1.90 -21.97
C VAL A 77 -1.75 -1.04 -22.91
N LYS A 78 -1.55 0.24 -22.55
CA LYS A 78 -0.65 1.19 -23.22
C LYS A 78 0.36 1.69 -22.19
N GLU A 79 1.36 0.87 -21.90
CA GLU A 79 2.29 1.08 -20.79
C GLU A 79 3.08 2.38 -20.92
N GLU A 80 3.61 2.70 -22.10
CA GLU A 80 4.33 3.96 -22.38
C GLU A 80 3.47 5.22 -22.11
N GLN A 81 2.15 5.11 -22.28
CA GLN A 81 1.19 6.18 -21.99
C GLN A 81 0.65 6.13 -20.57
N LYS A 82 1.09 5.16 -19.76
CA LYS A 82 0.54 4.85 -18.44
C LYS A 82 -0.99 4.75 -18.45
N ARG A 83 -1.55 4.12 -19.48
CA ARG A 83 -3.00 4.03 -19.74
C ARG A 83 -3.47 2.59 -19.87
N ILE A 84 -4.66 2.34 -19.36
CA ILE A 84 -5.39 1.08 -19.51
C ILE A 84 -6.83 1.40 -19.93
N ALA A 85 -7.33 0.68 -20.95
CA ALA A 85 -8.77 0.63 -21.22
C ALA A 85 -9.27 -0.78 -20.88
N LEU A 86 -10.43 -0.86 -20.22
CA LEU A 86 -11.01 -2.13 -19.82
C LEU A 86 -12.53 -2.12 -19.93
N THR A 87 -13.09 -3.28 -20.30
CA THR A 87 -14.53 -3.57 -20.32
C THR A 87 -14.79 -4.91 -19.65
N SER A 88 -15.88 -4.99 -18.90
CA SER A 88 -16.32 -6.27 -18.31
C SER A 88 -16.54 -7.33 -19.38
N GLY A 89 -16.20 -8.57 -19.07
CA GLY A 89 -16.45 -9.74 -19.91
C GLY A 89 -17.13 -10.85 -19.13
N ALA A 90 -17.50 -11.92 -19.83
CA ALA A 90 -18.11 -13.08 -19.21
C ALA A 90 -17.06 -13.87 -18.41
N ILE A 91 -17.34 -14.10 -17.13
CA ILE A 91 -16.50 -14.92 -16.26
C ILE A 91 -16.81 -16.39 -16.53
N THR A 92 -15.78 -17.20 -16.74
CA THR A 92 -15.89 -18.63 -16.97
C THR A 92 -15.69 -19.41 -15.68
N ASP A 93 -16.53 -20.40 -15.40
CA ASP A 93 -16.39 -21.33 -14.27
C ASP A 93 -15.07 -22.14 -14.37
N GLY A 94 -14.51 -22.50 -13.22
CA GLY A 94 -13.29 -23.31 -13.14
C GLY A 94 -11.98 -22.55 -13.35
N VAL A 95 -12.01 -21.23 -13.56
CA VAL A 95 -10.80 -20.41 -13.80
C VAL A 95 -9.87 -20.45 -12.58
N ARG A 96 -8.58 -20.56 -12.87
CA ARG A 96 -7.50 -20.48 -11.87
C ARG A 96 -6.74 -19.17 -12.07
N ILE A 97 -6.60 -18.38 -11.00
CA ILE A 97 -5.81 -17.14 -10.98
C ILE A 97 -4.65 -17.27 -9.99
N TYR A 98 -3.59 -16.49 -10.22
CA TYR A 98 -2.42 -16.42 -9.36
C TYR A 98 -2.09 -14.96 -9.05
N VAL A 99 -2.29 -14.56 -7.79
CA VAL A 99 -2.19 -13.16 -7.36
C VAL A 99 -0.77 -12.75 -6.95
N ASN A 100 0.20 -13.63 -7.08
CA ASN A 100 1.60 -13.40 -6.68
C ASN A 100 1.69 -12.94 -5.20
N SER A 101 2.38 -11.85 -4.90
CA SER A 101 2.49 -11.26 -3.56
C SER A 101 1.57 -10.05 -3.36
N ALA A 102 0.62 -9.82 -4.28
CA ALA A 102 -0.26 -8.67 -4.30
C ALA A 102 -1.42 -8.81 -3.30
N GLY A 103 -1.29 -8.19 -2.12
CA GLY A 103 -2.29 -8.29 -1.06
C GLY A 103 -3.66 -7.72 -1.43
N THR A 104 -3.69 -6.60 -2.18
CA THR A 104 -4.95 -6.02 -2.67
C THR A 104 -5.61 -6.90 -3.72
N ALA A 105 -4.85 -7.45 -4.67
CA ALA A 105 -5.39 -8.38 -5.66
C ALA A 105 -5.97 -9.62 -4.98
N ALA A 106 -5.26 -10.22 -4.01
CA ALA A 106 -5.73 -11.38 -3.26
C ALA A 106 -7.09 -11.12 -2.60
N ARG A 107 -7.20 -10.02 -1.86
CA ARG A 107 -8.41 -9.71 -1.08
C ARG A 107 -9.56 -9.24 -1.95
N PHE A 108 -9.29 -8.36 -2.90
CA PHE A 108 -10.32 -7.82 -3.80
C PHE A 108 -10.89 -8.88 -4.73
N LEU A 109 -10.04 -9.73 -5.30
CA LEU A 109 -10.51 -10.82 -6.16
C LEU A 109 -11.21 -11.93 -5.36
N THR A 110 -10.82 -12.18 -4.10
CA THR A 110 -11.59 -13.08 -3.23
C THR A 110 -13.02 -12.58 -3.03
N ALA A 111 -13.19 -11.30 -2.68
CA ALA A 111 -14.53 -10.73 -2.54
C ALA A 111 -15.28 -10.73 -3.88
N TYR A 112 -14.63 -10.35 -4.97
CA TYR A 112 -15.25 -10.33 -6.29
C TYR A 112 -15.76 -11.72 -6.72
N LEU A 113 -14.91 -12.74 -6.63
CA LEU A 113 -15.26 -14.11 -6.99
C LEU A 113 -16.28 -14.72 -6.02
N GLY A 114 -16.27 -14.27 -4.76
CA GLY A 114 -17.28 -14.64 -3.77
C GLY A 114 -18.70 -14.17 -4.12
N THR A 115 -18.84 -13.16 -5.00
CA THR A 115 -20.13 -12.67 -5.49
C THR A 115 -20.54 -13.26 -6.84
N MET A 116 -19.71 -14.11 -7.47
CA MET A 116 -19.95 -14.64 -8.81
C MET A 116 -20.47 -16.07 -8.75
N ASP A 117 -21.42 -16.41 -9.60
CA ASP A 117 -21.84 -17.81 -9.77
C ASP A 117 -20.69 -18.59 -10.44
N GLY A 118 -20.20 -19.63 -9.78
CA GLY A 118 -19.10 -20.46 -10.26
C GLY A 118 -18.09 -20.83 -9.18
N ARG A 119 -17.10 -21.64 -9.55
CA ARG A 119 -16.04 -22.11 -8.67
C ARG A 119 -14.67 -21.67 -9.22
N PHE A 120 -13.90 -20.95 -8.43
CA PHE A 120 -12.66 -20.30 -8.85
C PHE A 120 -11.51 -20.68 -7.93
N PHE A 121 -10.31 -20.85 -8.49
CA PHE A 121 -9.11 -21.09 -7.71
C PHE A 121 -8.27 -19.82 -7.58
N ILE A 122 -7.83 -19.52 -6.35
CA ILE A 122 -6.92 -18.41 -6.06
C ILE A 122 -5.63 -18.98 -5.48
N GLY A 123 -4.55 -18.89 -6.25
CA GLY A 123 -3.19 -19.19 -5.83
C GLY A 123 -2.37 -17.94 -5.56
N ALA A 124 -1.32 -18.07 -4.74
CA ALA A 124 -0.45 -16.96 -4.37
C ALA A 124 0.98 -17.42 -4.06
N SER A 125 1.90 -16.45 -3.94
CA SER A 125 3.26 -16.71 -3.46
C SER A 125 3.28 -17.15 -2.00
N GLU A 126 4.37 -17.78 -1.54
CA GLU A 126 4.53 -18.16 -0.14
C GLU A 126 4.39 -16.98 0.82
N GLN A 127 4.92 -15.79 0.43
CA GLN A 127 4.80 -14.57 1.22
C GLN A 127 3.32 -14.20 1.41
N MET A 128 2.52 -14.25 0.36
CA MET A 128 1.09 -13.91 0.45
C MET A 128 0.30 -14.99 1.21
N CYS A 129 0.65 -16.26 1.06
CA CYS A 129 0.02 -17.36 1.81
C CYS A 129 0.18 -17.22 3.33
N ARG A 130 1.22 -16.54 3.81
CA ARG A 130 1.44 -16.29 5.26
C ARG A 130 0.62 -15.13 5.78
N ARG A 131 0.10 -14.25 4.91
CA ARG A 131 -0.67 -13.08 5.32
C ARG A 131 -2.09 -13.45 5.73
N PRO A 132 -2.68 -12.72 6.70
CA PRO A 132 -4.02 -13.02 7.18
C PRO A 132 -5.08 -12.85 6.09
N MET A 133 -6.01 -13.83 6.01
CA MET A 133 -7.18 -13.80 5.11
C MET A 133 -8.47 -14.13 5.88
N LYS A 134 -8.37 -14.68 7.09
CA LYS A 134 -9.44 -15.25 7.88
C LYS A 134 -10.71 -14.40 7.93
N GLU A 135 -10.59 -13.14 8.35
CA GLU A 135 -11.73 -12.23 8.53
C GLU A 135 -12.52 -12.04 7.23
N LEU A 136 -11.80 -11.89 6.10
CA LEU A 136 -12.46 -11.78 4.80
C LEU A 136 -13.14 -13.09 4.39
N LEU A 137 -12.48 -14.22 4.61
CA LEU A 137 -13.00 -15.54 4.21
C LEU A 137 -14.27 -15.87 4.99
N HIS A 138 -14.28 -15.68 6.31
CA HIS A 138 -15.48 -15.86 7.14
C HIS A 138 -16.62 -14.90 6.75
N THR A 139 -16.27 -13.67 6.37
CA THR A 139 -17.27 -12.73 5.83
C THR A 139 -17.87 -13.25 4.52
N MET A 140 -17.05 -13.78 3.60
CA MET A 140 -17.55 -14.36 2.36
C MET A 140 -18.43 -15.59 2.60
N GLU A 141 -18.09 -16.44 3.56
CA GLU A 141 -18.92 -17.59 3.95
C GLU A 141 -20.27 -17.12 4.55
N SER A 142 -20.26 -16.10 5.39
CA SER A 142 -21.48 -15.49 5.93
C SER A 142 -22.38 -14.91 4.84
N LEU A 143 -21.78 -14.47 3.72
CA LEU A 143 -22.48 -14.01 2.52
C LEU A 143 -22.82 -15.14 1.54
N GLY A 144 -22.60 -16.40 1.92
CA GLY A 144 -23.04 -17.60 1.18
C GLY A 144 -21.99 -18.23 0.28
N ALA A 145 -20.77 -17.71 0.19
CA ALA A 145 -19.69 -18.37 -0.52
C ALA A 145 -19.26 -19.65 0.21
N ARG A 146 -18.67 -20.61 -0.54
CA ARG A 146 -18.11 -21.84 0.03
C ARG A 146 -16.62 -21.92 -0.30
N LEU A 147 -15.81 -22.25 0.70
CA LEU A 147 -14.36 -22.34 0.57
C LEU A 147 -13.90 -23.80 0.64
N THR A 148 -12.86 -24.12 -0.11
CA THR A 148 -12.15 -25.41 -0.04
C THR A 148 -10.66 -25.14 -0.07
N PHE A 149 -9.99 -25.31 1.06
CA PHE A 149 -8.56 -25.03 1.23
C PHE A 149 -7.71 -26.18 0.67
N GLU A 150 -6.60 -25.84 -0.02
CA GLU A 150 -5.67 -26.87 -0.52
C GLU A 150 -4.54 -27.18 0.47
N LYS A 151 -4.25 -26.29 1.42
CA LYS A 151 -3.17 -26.44 2.41
C LYS A 151 -3.68 -26.15 3.82
N GLU A 152 -3.53 -24.90 4.28
CA GLU A 152 -3.94 -24.46 5.61
C GLU A 152 -5.31 -23.79 5.54
N GLU A 153 -6.14 -24.04 6.54
CA GLU A 153 -7.42 -23.36 6.71
C GLU A 153 -7.21 -21.85 6.86
N ASP A 154 -8.15 -21.06 6.37
CA ASP A 154 -8.13 -19.58 6.40
C ASP A 154 -6.95 -18.93 5.67
N ARG A 155 -6.27 -19.66 4.76
CA ARG A 155 -5.11 -19.19 4.01
C ARG A 155 -5.18 -19.57 2.53
N LEU A 156 -4.50 -18.81 1.70
CA LEU A 156 -4.23 -19.18 0.31
C LEU A 156 -3.28 -20.40 0.25
N PRO A 157 -3.41 -21.27 -0.77
CA PRO A 157 -4.38 -21.24 -1.86
C PRO A 157 -5.69 -21.98 -1.52
N TYR A 158 -6.78 -21.57 -2.17
CA TYR A 158 -8.10 -22.18 -1.99
C TYR A 158 -8.97 -22.08 -3.24
N TRP A 159 -10.02 -22.90 -3.28
CA TRP A 159 -11.16 -22.73 -4.16
C TRP A 159 -12.25 -21.95 -3.45
N ILE A 160 -12.86 -20.99 -4.16
CA ILE A 160 -14.06 -20.28 -3.72
C ILE A 160 -15.20 -20.56 -4.69
N GLN A 161 -16.33 -20.98 -4.16
CA GLN A 161 -17.59 -21.05 -4.89
C GLN A 161 -18.43 -19.87 -4.44
N GLY A 162 -18.66 -18.93 -5.34
CA GLY A 162 -19.36 -17.69 -5.02
C GLY A 162 -20.88 -17.86 -4.98
N CYS A 163 -21.56 -16.87 -4.43
CA CYS A 163 -22.99 -16.77 -4.32
C CYS A 163 -23.44 -15.31 -4.34
N SER A 164 -24.29 -14.93 -5.28
CA SER A 164 -24.85 -13.56 -5.39
C SER A 164 -26.24 -13.41 -4.75
N ASP A 165 -26.89 -14.51 -4.38
CA ASP A 165 -28.30 -14.51 -3.94
C ASP A 165 -28.51 -13.99 -2.52
N ASN A 166 -27.49 -13.95 -1.71
CA ASN A 166 -27.58 -13.50 -0.33
C ASN A 166 -27.34 -11.97 -0.26
N GLY A 167 -28.11 -11.33 0.58
CA GLY A 167 -27.83 -10.03 1.13
C GLY A 167 -27.99 -10.14 2.62
N ALA A 168 -27.09 -9.55 3.37
CA ALA A 168 -27.08 -9.74 4.81
C ALA A 168 -26.39 -8.58 5.54
N GLU A 169 -26.57 -8.59 6.85
CA GLU A 169 -25.68 -7.88 7.76
C GLU A 169 -24.48 -8.75 8.04
N VAL A 170 -23.29 -8.20 7.87
CA VAL A 170 -22.03 -8.88 8.19
C VAL A 170 -21.19 -8.03 9.13
N THR A 171 -20.38 -8.70 9.95
CA THR A 171 -19.47 -8.04 10.88
C THR A 171 -18.04 -8.33 10.46
N ILE A 172 -17.20 -7.29 10.42
CA ILE A 172 -15.79 -7.39 10.06
C ILE A 172 -14.96 -6.74 11.16
N ASP A 173 -13.94 -7.43 11.67
CA ASP A 173 -12.96 -6.83 12.55
C ASP A 173 -12.03 -5.90 11.73
N GLY A 174 -12.12 -4.59 12.01
CA GLY A 174 -11.33 -3.55 11.35
C GLY A 174 -9.90 -3.42 11.87
N SER A 175 -9.53 -4.15 12.92
CA SER A 175 -8.24 -3.98 13.60
C SER A 175 -7.05 -4.59 12.85
N LEU A 176 -7.28 -5.59 11.99
CA LEU A 176 -6.21 -6.29 11.27
C LEU A 176 -5.86 -5.66 9.92
N SER A 177 -6.86 -5.26 9.14
CA SER A 177 -6.63 -4.70 7.82
C SER A 177 -7.86 -4.01 7.23
N SER A 178 -7.71 -2.74 6.86
CA SER A 178 -8.72 -1.99 6.09
C SER A 178 -9.02 -2.60 4.70
N GLN A 179 -8.15 -3.48 4.19
CA GLN A 179 -8.35 -4.15 2.91
C GLN A 179 -9.51 -5.15 2.94
N PHE A 180 -9.83 -5.75 4.09
CA PHE A 180 -10.97 -6.66 4.22
C PHE A 180 -12.28 -5.88 4.03
N VAL A 181 -12.43 -4.77 4.76
CA VAL A 181 -13.60 -3.89 4.63
C VAL A 181 -13.72 -3.35 3.19
N SER A 182 -12.60 -2.86 2.63
CA SER A 182 -12.55 -2.34 1.25
C SER A 182 -12.96 -3.39 0.22
N ALA A 183 -12.53 -4.65 0.38
CA ALA A 183 -12.85 -5.75 -0.53
C ALA A 183 -14.37 -6.02 -0.55
N VAL A 184 -14.98 -6.10 0.63
CA VAL A 184 -16.43 -6.35 0.74
C VAL A 184 -17.23 -5.16 0.22
N LEU A 185 -16.83 -3.91 0.55
CA LEU A 185 -17.46 -2.69 0.04
C LEU A 185 -17.50 -2.66 -1.49
N LEU A 186 -16.34 -2.85 -2.14
CA LEU A 186 -16.24 -2.81 -3.61
C LEU A 186 -17.17 -3.81 -4.28
N CYS A 187 -17.37 -4.98 -3.69
CA CYS A 187 -18.12 -6.07 -4.29
C CYS A 187 -19.59 -6.16 -3.81
N ALA A 188 -19.94 -5.44 -2.74
CA ALA A 188 -21.28 -5.43 -2.18
C ALA A 188 -22.42 -5.13 -3.21
N PRO A 189 -22.23 -4.23 -4.20
CA PRO A 189 -23.27 -3.98 -5.21
C PRO A 189 -23.62 -5.17 -6.09
N ASN A 190 -22.78 -6.21 -6.15
CA ASN A 190 -23.03 -7.41 -6.94
C ASN A 190 -24.07 -8.34 -6.30
N TYR A 191 -24.36 -8.19 -4.99
CA TYR A 191 -25.39 -8.97 -4.33
C TYR A 191 -26.77 -8.49 -4.72
N ARG A 192 -27.76 -9.40 -4.70
CA ARG A 192 -29.17 -9.11 -5.06
C ARG A 192 -29.92 -8.35 -3.99
N ASN A 193 -29.41 -8.38 -2.75
CA ASN A 193 -30.02 -7.70 -1.61
C ASN A 193 -29.05 -6.67 -1.02
N ASP A 194 -29.60 -5.74 -0.23
CA ASP A 194 -28.79 -4.73 0.48
C ASP A 194 -27.75 -5.39 1.39
N ILE A 195 -26.58 -4.79 1.48
CA ILE A 195 -25.51 -5.22 2.37
C ILE A 195 -25.28 -4.16 3.44
N THR A 196 -25.27 -4.59 4.71
CA THR A 196 -24.82 -3.78 5.84
C THR A 196 -23.55 -4.39 6.41
N ILE A 197 -22.46 -3.61 6.47
CA ILE A 197 -21.19 -4.02 7.02
C ILE A 197 -21.01 -3.33 8.37
N HIS A 198 -21.02 -4.09 9.46
CA HIS A 198 -20.68 -3.62 10.80
C HIS A 198 -19.19 -3.76 11.04
N ILE A 199 -18.55 -2.70 11.50
CA ILE A 199 -17.13 -2.72 11.87
C ILE A 199 -17.02 -2.85 13.37
N VAL A 200 -16.29 -3.87 13.81
CA VAL A 200 -15.92 -4.07 15.22
C VAL A 200 -14.43 -3.91 15.40
N GLY A 201 -13.98 -3.75 16.64
CA GLY A 201 -12.58 -3.47 16.95
C GLY A 201 -12.16 -2.04 16.59
N GLU A 202 -10.86 -1.77 16.74
CA GLU A 202 -10.28 -0.48 16.38
C GLU A 202 -10.12 -0.39 14.86
N ARG A 203 -10.60 0.71 14.25
CA ARG A 203 -10.43 0.91 12.81
C ARG A 203 -8.99 1.31 12.49
N THR A 204 -8.22 0.40 11.92
CA THR A 204 -6.88 0.71 11.45
C THR A 204 -6.89 1.21 10.01
N ALA A 205 -6.06 2.23 9.73
CA ALA A 205 -5.89 2.77 8.38
C ALA A 205 -7.22 3.09 7.68
N LYS A 206 -8.14 3.79 8.39
CA LYS A 206 -9.48 4.17 7.88
C LYS A 206 -9.39 4.91 6.54
N SER A 207 -8.36 5.70 6.34
CA SER A 207 -8.13 6.45 5.11
C SER A 207 -8.20 5.58 3.83
N TYR A 208 -7.81 4.32 3.88
CA TYR A 208 -7.96 3.41 2.73
C TYR A 208 -9.41 2.97 2.48
N ILE A 209 -10.25 2.96 3.52
CA ILE A 209 -11.69 2.74 3.36
C ILE A 209 -12.31 3.99 2.73
N ASP A 210 -11.87 5.18 3.14
CA ASP A 210 -12.33 6.46 2.59
C ASP A 210 -12.00 6.59 1.10
N ILE A 211 -10.79 6.17 0.67
CA ILE A 211 -10.45 6.03 -0.75
C ILE A 211 -11.47 5.12 -1.46
N THR A 212 -11.81 3.99 -0.84
CA THR A 212 -12.73 3.02 -1.44
C THR A 212 -14.11 3.60 -1.63
N THR A 213 -14.72 4.18 -0.59
CA THR A 213 -16.07 4.76 -0.65
C THR A 213 -16.14 5.96 -1.60
N LYS A 214 -15.08 6.80 -1.64
CA LYS A 214 -14.94 7.90 -2.60
C LYS A 214 -14.91 7.39 -4.03
N MET A 215 -14.10 6.38 -4.33
CA MET A 215 -14.01 5.81 -5.67
C MET A 215 -15.30 5.09 -6.09
N MET A 216 -15.97 4.37 -5.18
CA MET A 216 -17.30 3.79 -5.44
C MET A 216 -18.30 4.87 -5.85
N LYS A 217 -18.32 6.00 -5.13
CA LYS A 217 -19.16 7.16 -5.47
C LYS A 217 -18.79 7.73 -6.84
N ASP A 218 -17.51 7.88 -7.14
CA ASP A 218 -17.05 8.39 -8.44
C ASP A 218 -17.48 7.47 -9.59
N PHE A 219 -17.54 6.15 -9.37
CA PHE A 219 -18.05 5.17 -10.33
C PHE A 219 -19.58 4.99 -10.27
N GLY A 220 -20.29 5.83 -9.51
CA GLY A 220 -21.75 5.95 -9.52
C GLY A 220 -22.48 5.20 -8.42
N ILE A 221 -21.79 4.63 -7.44
CA ILE A 221 -22.41 3.93 -6.30
C ILE A 221 -22.05 4.64 -4.98
N PRO A 222 -22.96 5.44 -4.42
CA PRO A 222 -22.76 6.03 -3.12
C PRO A 222 -22.87 4.98 -2.01
N VAL A 223 -22.03 5.10 -1.00
CA VAL A 223 -22.09 4.31 0.24
C VAL A 223 -22.61 5.20 1.35
N THR A 224 -23.58 4.73 2.13
CA THR A 224 -23.98 5.41 3.35
C THR A 224 -23.08 4.95 4.49
N GLU A 225 -22.35 5.89 5.08
CA GLU A 225 -21.51 5.65 6.24
C GLU A 225 -22.21 6.16 7.50
N GLU A 226 -22.30 5.31 8.50
CA GLU A 226 -22.71 5.66 9.86
C GLU A 226 -21.56 5.30 10.80
N GLU A 227 -21.64 5.64 12.09
CA GLU A 227 -20.51 5.59 13.04
C GLU A 227 -19.64 4.32 12.94
N ASN A 228 -20.26 3.13 12.91
CA ASN A 228 -19.57 1.85 12.84
C ASN A 228 -20.14 0.92 11.77
N LYS A 229 -20.78 1.45 10.75
CA LYS A 229 -21.34 0.63 9.68
C LYS A 229 -21.36 1.33 8.33
N TYR A 230 -21.38 0.52 7.30
CA TYR A 230 -21.55 0.93 5.91
C TYR A 230 -22.78 0.23 5.32
N LEU A 231 -23.64 0.99 4.64
CA LEU A 231 -24.83 0.46 3.97
C LEU A 231 -24.69 0.64 2.47
N ILE A 232 -24.84 -0.45 1.74
CA ILE A 232 -24.79 -0.50 0.29
C ILE A 232 -26.12 -1.05 -0.23
N LYS A 233 -26.82 -0.26 -1.06
CA LYS A 233 -28.08 -0.66 -1.66
C LYS A 233 -27.87 -1.63 -2.80
N ALA A 234 -28.73 -2.63 -2.91
CA ALA A 234 -28.77 -3.58 -4.01
C ALA A 234 -29.19 -2.94 -5.34
N GLY A 235 -28.96 -3.67 -6.43
CA GLY A 235 -29.45 -3.28 -7.76
C GLY A 235 -28.70 -2.14 -8.42
N GLN A 236 -27.58 -1.70 -7.84
CA GLN A 236 -26.71 -0.67 -8.39
C GLN A 236 -25.64 -1.29 -9.29
N ASN A 237 -25.17 -0.53 -10.27
CA ASN A 237 -24.10 -0.98 -11.15
C ASN A 237 -23.07 0.15 -11.30
N TYR A 238 -21.80 -0.20 -11.22
CA TYR A 238 -20.73 0.71 -11.58
C TYR A 238 -20.84 1.14 -13.03
N LYS A 239 -20.43 2.39 -13.31
CA LYS A 239 -20.47 2.99 -14.65
C LYS A 239 -19.06 3.17 -15.16
N GLY A 240 -18.79 2.66 -16.36
CA GLY A 240 -17.54 2.88 -17.08
C GLY A 240 -17.29 4.38 -17.29
N ARG A 241 -16.05 4.79 -17.15
CA ARG A 241 -15.65 6.20 -17.22
C ARG A 241 -14.16 6.38 -17.49
N SER A 242 -13.78 7.59 -17.89
CA SER A 242 -12.40 8.03 -17.79
C SER A 242 -12.07 8.41 -16.35
N TYR A 243 -10.97 7.88 -15.81
CA TYR A 243 -10.53 8.11 -14.44
C TYR A 243 -9.03 8.33 -14.37
N LEU A 244 -8.63 9.49 -13.84
CA LEU A 244 -7.23 9.82 -13.60
C LEU A 244 -6.79 9.25 -12.24
N ILE A 245 -5.80 8.38 -12.27
CA ILE A 245 -5.17 7.85 -11.04
C ILE A 245 -4.29 8.95 -10.44
N GLU A 246 -4.56 9.34 -9.19
CA GLU A 246 -3.68 10.25 -8.46
C GLU A 246 -2.28 9.65 -8.32
N SER A 247 -1.28 10.51 -8.22
CA SER A 247 0.09 10.09 -7.90
C SER A 247 0.18 9.52 -6.49
N ASP A 248 1.11 8.58 -6.28
CA ASP A 248 1.24 7.85 -5.02
C ASP A 248 1.84 8.73 -3.91
N VAL A 249 0.99 9.23 -3.02
CA VAL A 249 1.43 10.07 -1.90
C VAL A 249 2.37 9.30 -0.96
N SER A 250 2.18 7.98 -0.80
CA SER A 250 3.11 7.17 0.00
C SER A 250 4.53 7.26 -0.55
N SER A 251 4.67 7.20 -1.88
CA SER A 251 5.97 7.32 -2.55
C SER A 251 6.53 8.75 -2.47
N ALA A 252 5.67 9.76 -2.49
CA ALA A 252 6.08 11.16 -2.32
C ALA A 252 6.70 11.42 -0.94
N CYS A 253 6.18 10.78 0.11
CA CYS A 253 6.63 10.97 1.48
C CYS A 253 8.13 10.70 1.69
N TYR A 254 8.74 9.80 0.90
CA TYR A 254 10.20 9.57 0.99
C TYR A 254 10.99 10.82 0.58
N PHE A 255 10.57 11.52 -0.46
CA PHE A 255 11.22 12.75 -0.93
C PHE A 255 10.95 13.94 0.00
N VAL A 256 9.74 13.99 0.58
CA VAL A 256 9.41 14.98 1.63
C VAL A 256 10.33 14.77 2.83
N ALA A 257 10.49 13.52 3.30
CA ALA A 257 11.39 13.17 4.38
C ALA A 257 12.88 13.45 4.03
N ALA A 258 13.29 13.21 2.78
CA ALA A 258 14.62 13.52 2.31
C ALA A 258 14.92 15.02 2.41
N ALA A 259 13.97 15.90 2.02
CA ALA A 259 14.10 17.33 2.18
C ALA A 259 14.25 17.72 3.67
N VAL A 260 13.43 17.15 4.55
CA VAL A 260 13.50 17.42 6.00
C VAL A 260 14.83 16.99 6.61
N ILE A 261 15.27 15.77 6.33
CA ILE A 261 16.51 15.20 6.87
C ILE A 261 17.74 16.00 6.43
N THR A 262 17.76 16.50 5.19
CA THR A 262 18.93 17.18 4.61
C THR A 262 18.86 18.71 4.69
N GLY A 263 17.71 19.27 5.08
CA GLY A 263 17.46 20.72 4.98
C GLY A 263 17.35 21.18 3.50
N GLY A 264 16.89 20.28 2.63
CA GLY A 264 16.86 20.46 1.19
C GLY A 264 15.66 21.24 0.67
N ASP A 265 15.67 21.50 -0.65
CA ASP A 265 14.58 22.13 -1.40
C ASP A 265 14.16 21.20 -2.55
N ILE A 266 13.07 20.47 -2.37
CA ILE A 266 12.58 19.47 -3.31
C ILE A 266 11.19 19.82 -3.79
N ARG A 267 11.02 19.85 -5.12
CA ARG A 267 9.71 19.95 -5.77
C ARG A 267 9.19 18.58 -6.13
N ILE A 268 7.96 18.31 -5.74
CA ILE A 268 7.24 17.10 -6.13
C ILE A 268 6.12 17.53 -7.07
N GLU A 269 6.30 17.26 -8.35
CA GLU A 269 5.24 17.48 -9.33
C GLU A 269 4.18 16.39 -9.21
N ASN A 270 2.95 16.72 -9.62
CA ASN A 270 1.79 15.81 -9.68
C ASN A 270 1.30 15.25 -8.33
N VAL A 271 1.71 15.79 -7.20
CA VAL A 271 1.15 15.52 -5.88
C VAL A 271 0.55 16.80 -5.31
N PHE A 272 -0.68 16.72 -4.79
CA PHE A 272 -1.44 17.87 -4.31
C PHE A 272 -1.97 17.61 -2.90
N ARG A 273 -2.09 18.67 -2.08
CA ARG A 273 -2.58 18.57 -0.69
C ARG A 273 -4.02 18.07 -0.57
N ASN A 274 -4.84 18.22 -1.60
CA ASN A 274 -6.21 17.76 -1.65
C ASN A 274 -6.35 16.29 -2.09
N SER A 275 -5.26 15.53 -2.12
CA SER A 275 -5.28 14.09 -2.41
C SER A 275 -6.22 13.35 -1.45
N ILE A 276 -6.92 12.34 -1.98
CA ILE A 276 -7.78 11.45 -1.18
C ILE A 276 -6.97 10.42 -0.38
N GLN A 277 -5.66 10.34 -0.58
CA GLN A 277 -4.79 9.38 0.08
C GLN A 277 -4.42 9.86 1.49
N GLY A 278 -4.64 9.01 2.50
CA GLY A 278 -4.42 9.36 3.91
C GLY A 278 -2.99 9.75 4.24
N ASP A 279 -2.02 9.24 3.48
CA ASP A 279 -0.59 9.55 3.65
C ASP A 279 -0.28 11.04 3.43
N ILE A 280 -1.20 11.82 2.86
CA ILE A 280 -1.06 13.28 2.74
C ILE A 280 -0.91 13.97 4.12
N LYS A 281 -1.43 13.36 5.18
CA LYS A 281 -1.25 13.82 6.57
C LYS A 281 0.22 13.84 7.01
N PHE A 282 1.08 13.08 6.34
CA PHE A 282 2.51 13.11 6.62
C PHE A 282 3.13 14.48 6.34
N LEU A 283 2.58 15.27 5.41
CA LEU A 283 3.02 16.65 5.16
C LEU A 283 2.86 17.51 6.40
N GLU A 284 1.71 17.41 7.10
CA GLU A 284 1.46 18.15 8.34
C GLU A 284 2.46 17.77 9.44
N VAL A 285 2.83 16.49 9.52
CA VAL A 285 3.86 16.03 10.47
C VAL A 285 5.20 16.66 10.14
N MET A 286 5.59 16.73 8.87
CA MET A 286 6.85 17.36 8.44
C MET A 286 6.84 18.87 8.66
N GLU A 287 5.70 19.55 8.49
CA GLU A 287 5.55 20.97 8.84
C GLU A 287 5.73 21.21 10.35
N ARG A 288 5.21 20.32 11.20
CA ARG A 288 5.46 20.36 12.66
C ARG A 288 6.94 20.19 13.02
N LEU A 289 7.73 19.50 12.17
CA LEU A 289 9.18 19.37 12.29
C LEU A 289 9.93 20.59 11.68
N GLY A 290 9.22 21.62 11.23
CA GLY A 290 9.80 22.86 10.73
C GLY A 290 10.02 22.93 9.21
N ALA A 291 9.54 21.98 8.45
CA ALA A 291 9.50 22.11 7.00
C ALA A 291 8.50 23.19 6.56
N LYS A 292 8.79 23.84 5.45
CA LYS A 292 7.84 24.72 4.76
C LYS A 292 7.36 23.99 3.50
N ILE A 293 6.07 23.75 3.41
CA ILE A 293 5.48 23.05 2.27
C ILE A 293 4.47 23.99 1.61
N ALA A 294 4.72 24.36 0.36
CA ALA A 294 3.89 25.25 -0.41
C ALA A 294 3.25 24.53 -1.61
N ASP A 295 2.00 24.88 -1.90
CA ASP A 295 1.35 24.42 -3.13
C ASP A 295 1.92 25.18 -4.34
N THR A 296 2.12 24.46 -5.44
CA THR A 296 2.52 25.02 -6.73
C THR A 296 1.48 24.63 -7.80
N PRO A 297 1.46 25.26 -8.96
CA PRO A 297 0.53 24.88 -10.03
C PRO A 297 0.68 23.43 -10.50
N SER A 298 1.87 22.83 -10.34
CA SER A 298 2.16 21.45 -10.77
C SER A 298 2.28 20.45 -9.63
N GLY A 299 2.16 20.86 -8.36
CA GLY A 299 2.30 19.98 -7.20
C GLY A 299 2.66 20.71 -5.93
N ILE A 300 3.69 20.24 -5.19
CA ILE A 300 4.16 20.84 -3.93
C ILE A 300 5.67 21.09 -3.96
N GLU A 301 6.09 22.14 -3.25
CA GLU A 301 7.49 22.45 -2.98
C GLU A 301 7.76 22.31 -1.49
N ILE A 302 8.81 21.58 -1.13
CA ILE A 302 9.19 21.27 0.24
C ILE A 302 10.56 21.91 0.51
N ILE A 303 10.60 22.84 1.45
CA ILE A 303 11.85 23.40 2.00
C ILE A 303 12.02 22.80 3.40
N GLY A 304 13.04 21.98 3.57
CA GLY A 304 13.39 21.35 4.84
C GLY A 304 13.79 22.38 5.90
N PRO A 305 13.78 22.02 7.20
CA PRO A 305 14.26 22.89 8.26
C PRO A 305 15.73 23.22 8.07
N GLN A 306 16.15 24.42 8.50
CA GLN A 306 17.52 24.90 8.33
C GLN A 306 18.53 23.87 8.86
N ASN A 307 19.53 23.51 8.08
CA ASN A 307 20.55 22.50 8.38
C ASN A 307 20.00 21.09 8.67
N GLY A 308 18.73 20.80 8.37
CA GLY A 308 18.08 19.55 8.74
C GLY A 308 17.98 19.37 10.27
N GLU A 309 17.79 20.45 11.01
CA GLU A 309 17.65 20.44 12.47
C GLU A 309 16.20 20.56 12.89
N TYR A 310 15.70 19.61 13.69
CA TYR A 310 14.33 19.57 14.19
C TYR A 310 14.25 18.77 15.50
N ASP A 311 13.21 19.04 16.27
CA ASP A 311 12.90 18.28 17.48
C ASP A 311 12.18 16.98 17.18
N GLY A 312 12.27 16.00 18.09
CA GLY A 312 11.44 14.81 18.06
C GLY A 312 9.98 15.14 18.36
N ILE A 313 9.09 14.23 18.00
CA ILE A 313 7.65 14.45 18.06
C ILE A 313 6.93 13.22 18.60
N GLU A 314 5.79 13.44 19.24
CA GLU A 314 4.80 12.39 19.48
C GLU A 314 3.72 12.51 18.40
N VAL A 315 3.44 11.40 17.70
CA VAL A 315 2.51 11.37 16.58
C VAL A 315 1.74 10.05 16.51
N ASP A 316 0.41 10.16 16.38
CA ASP A 316 -0.45 9.03 16.02
C ASP A 316 -0.42 8.82 14.51
N MET A 317 -0.03 7.63 14.08
CA MET A 317 0.10 7.30 12.67
C MET A 317 -0.86 6.20 12.22
N ASN A 318 -1.91 5.91 12.98
CA ASN A 318 -2.89 4.89 12.62
C ASN A 318 -3.44 5.06 11.19
N ASP A 319 -3.84 6.28 10.81
CA ASP A 319 -4.47 6.58 9.51
C ASP A 319 -3.50 6.60 8.31
N PHE A 320 -2.20 6.76 8.56
CA PHE A 320 -1.15 6.80 7.54
C PHE A 320 0.07 5.97 7.94
N SER A 321 -0.21 4.81 8.50
CA SER A 321 0.77 3.90 9.10
C SER A 321 1.80 3.33 8.11
N ASP A 322 1.55 3.42 6.82
CA ASP A 322 2.51 3.09 5.77
C ASP A 322 3.75 4.01 5.80
N GLN A 323 3.67 5.17 6.46
CA GLN A 323 4.79 6.09 6.66
C GLN A 323 5.56 5.86 7.97
N THR A 324 5.22 4.83 8.75
CA THR A 324 5.92 4.52 10.02
C THR A 324 7.42 4.29 9.80
N MET A 325 7.82 3.55 8.76
CA MET A 325 9.24 3.31 8.42
C MET A 325 9.95 4.61 8.05
N THR A 326 9.29 5.48 7.28
CA THR A 326 9.82 6.80 6.88
C THR A 326 10.00 7.68 8.11
N MET A 327 8.99 7.74 8.99
CA MET A 327 9.05 8.51 10.23
C MET A 327 10.14 7.98 11.18
N ALA A 328 10.33 6.66 11.21
CA ALA A 328 11.38 6.04 12.02
C ALA A 328 12.79 6.50 11.60
N VAL A 329 13.01 6.67 10.30
CA VAL A 329 14.29 7.19 9.81
C VAL A 329 14.41 8.70 10.03
N VAL A 330 13.34 9.48 9.86
CA VAL A 330 13.33 10.90 10.24
C VAL A 330 13.69 11.07 11.73
N ALA A 331 13.15 10.22 12.60
CA ALA A 331 13.39 10.26 14.04
C ALA A 331 14.87 10.09 14.43
N ILE A 332 15.68 9.40 13.62
CA ILE A 332 17.12 9.19 13.88
C ILE A 332 17.86 10.54 14.06
N TYR A 333 17.49 11.54 13.28
CA TYR A 333 18.19 12.82 13.18
C TYR A 333 17.53 13.95 13.97
N ALA A 334 16.48 13.66 14.73
CA ALA A 334 15.85 14.61 15.63
C ALA A 334 16.78 14.99 16.82
N LYS A 335 16.51 16.09 17.49
CA LYS A 335 17.27 16.52 18.69
C LYS A 335 16.93 15.73 19.94
N ASN A 336 15.72 15.18 20.00
CA ASN A 336 15.22 14.38 21.12
C ASN A 336 14.33 13.23 20.62
N LYS A 337 13.85 12.38 21.53
CA LYS A 337 13.09 11.17 21.18
C LYS A 337 11.82 11.48 20.39
N THR A 338 11.48 10.55 19.49
CA THR A 338 10.20 10.52 18.75
C THR A 338 9.40 9.31 19.23
N VAL A 339 8.08 9.50 19.39
CA VAL A 339 7.13 8.42 19.73
C VAL A 339 6.10 8.30 18.60
N ILE A 340 6.06 7.16 17.94
CA ILE A 340 5.08 6.82 16.91
C ILE A 340 4.04 5.92 17.56
N LYS A 341 2.76 6.32 17.50
CA LYS A 341 1.66 5.65 18.20
C LYS A 341 0.71 4.93 17.26
N ASN A 342 0.03 3.91 17.80
CA ASN A 342 -1.11 3.21 17.19
C ASN A 342 -0.79 2.54 15.84
N VAL A 343 0.41 1.97 15.68
CA VAL A 343 0.86 1.32 14.44
C VAL A 343 0.97 -0.21 14.55
N GLY A 344 0.42 -0.83 15.60
CA GLY A 344 0.56 -2.26 15.86
C GLY A 344 0.16 -3.19 14.72
N HIS A 345 -0.83 -2.79 13.92
CA HIS A 345 -1.34 -3.54 12.77
C HIS A 345 -0.33 -3.70 11.62
N ILE A 346 0.75 -2.88 11.56
CA ILE A 346 1.78 -3.01 10.51
C ILE A 346 2.63 -4.29 10.66
N ARG A 347 2.50 -5.04 11.76
CA ARG A 347 3.12 -6.37 11.93
C ARG A 347 2.59 -7.40 10.94
N HIS A 348 1.40 -7.21 10.43
CA HIS A 348 0.69 -8.17 9.57
C HIS A 348 0.66 -7.77 8.09
N GLN A 349 1.55 -6.86 7.69
CA GLN A 349 1.64 -6.38 6.31
C GLN A 349 2.64 -7.19 5.47
N GLU A 350 3.48 -6.56 4.63
CA GLU A 350 4.46 -7.26 3.79
C GLU A 350 5.52 -8.01 4.61
N SER A 351 5.89 -7.42 5.73
CA SER A 351 6.77 -7.97 6.77
C SER A 351 6.19 -7.63 8.15
N ASP A 352 6.74 -8.18 9.24
CA ASP A 352 6.54 -7.56 10.58
C ASP A 352 7.36 -6.27 10.61
N ARG A 353 6.73 -5.17 10.17
CA ARG A 353 7.39 -3.86 10.04
C ARG A 353 7.88 -3.31 11.36
N MET A 354 7.16 -3.57 12.46
CA MET A 354 7.62 -3.11 13.79
C MET A 354 8.92 -3.81 14.19
N LEU A 355 8.97 -5.14 14.02
CA LEU A 355 10.18 -5.92 14.29
C LEU A 355 11.32 -5.54 13.34
N ALA A 356 11.01 -5.29 12.07
CA ALA A 356 12.00 -4.88 11.06
C ALA A 356 12.60 -3.50 11.42
N ILE A 357 11.77 -2.51 11.76
CA ILE A 357 12.23 -1.18 12.21
C ILE A 357 13.15 -1.32 13.42
N GLU A 358 12.70 -2.00 14.46
CA GLU A 358 13.47 -2.19 15.68
C GLU A 358 14.83 -2.87 15.42
N THR A 359 14.81 -3.93 14.60
CA THR A 359 16.00 -4.71 14.27
C THR A 359 17.02 -3.88 13.50
N GLU A 360 16.58 -3.17 12.45
CA GLU A 360 17.51 -2.42 11.61
C GLU A 360 18.02 -1.15 12.31
N LEU A 361 17.19 -0.46 13.11
CA LEU A 361 17.64 0.67 13.93
C LEU A 361 18.70 0.22 14.96
N LYS A 362 18.46 -0.87 15.69
CA LYS A 362 19.42 -1.43 16.64
C LYS A 362 20.73 -1.86 15.95
N ARG A 363 20.66 -2.42 14.74
CA ARG A 363 21.84 -2.78 13.94
C ARG A 363 22.69 -1.56 13.60
N MET A 364 22.03 -0.44 13.28
CA MET A 364 22.70 0.85 13.07
C MET A 364 23.17 1.53 14.36
N GLY A 365 22.94 0.92 15.51
CA GLY A 365 23.30 1.49 16.82
C GLY A 365 22.35 2.58 17.34
N ILE A 366 21.15 2.65 16.78
CA ILE A 366 20.10 3.58 17.18
C ILE A 366 19.20 2.95 18.25
N GLY A 367 18.91 3.70 19.32
CA GLY A 367 18.00 3.28 20.36
C GLY A 367 16.56 3.19 19.84
N CYS A 368 15.93 2.03 20.00
CA CYS A 368 14.55 1.80 19.60
C CYS A 368 13.86 0.86 20.59
N GLU A 369 12.68 1.23 21.03
CA GLU A 369 11.83 0.45 21.92
C GLU A 369 10.44 0.28 21.31
N VAL A 370 9.93 -0.95 21.32
CA VAL A 370 8.59 -1.28 20.85
C VAL A 370 7.76 -1.75 22.02
N CYS A 371 6.63 -1.08 22.26
CA CYS A 371 5.70 -1.41 23.33
C CYS A 371 4.27 -1.44 22.80
N GLY A 372 3.64 -2.62 22.79
CA GLY A 372 2.31 -2.78 22.20
C GLY A 372 2.28 -2.38 20.73
N GLY A 373 1.50 -1.36 20.41
CA GLY A 373 1.38 -0.76 19.09
C GLY A 373 2.23 0.46 18.84
N ASP A 374 3.11 0.84 19.79
CA ASP A 374 3.89 2.07 19.75
C ASP A 374 5.38 1.79 19.53
N ILE A 375 6.08 2.76 18.93
CA ILE A 375 7.53 2.71 18.71
C ILE A 375 8.14 4.00 19.25
N THR A 376 9.10 3.88 20.17
CA THR A 376 9.92 5.01 20.64
C THR A 376 11.31 4.91 20.04
N ILE A 377 11.79 5.99 19.42
CA ILE A 377 13.09 6.07 18.77
C ILE A 377 13.89 7.18 19.43
N TYR A 378 15.10 6.83 19.84
CA TYR A 378 16.07 7.76 20.43
C TYR A 378 17.05 8.21 19.34
N PRO A 379 17.26 9.53 19.16
CA PRO A 379 18.15 10.01 18.11
C PRO A 379 19.59 9.55 18.32
N GLY A 380 20.35 9.47 17.22
CA GLY A 380 21.74 9.05 17.28
C GLY A 380 22.42 9.13 15.93
N GLN A 381 23.72 8.78 15.91
CA GLN A 381 24.48 8.70 14.68
C GLN A 381 24.51 7.24 14.19
N PRO A 382 23.88 6.92 13.04
CA PRO A 382 23.92 5.58 12.48
C PRO A 382 25.34 5.12 12.16
N LYS A 383 25.62 3.86 12.51
CA LYS A 383 26.86 3.18 12.11
C LYS A 383 26.70 2.57 10.70
N PRO A 384 27.80 2.45 9.93
CA PRO A 384 27.79 1.73 8.65
C PRO A 384 27.08 0.37 8.78
N SER A 385 26.10 0.12 7.92
CA SER A 385 25.24 -1.07 8.06
C SER A 385 24.64 -1.48 6.72
N VAL A 386 24.47 -2.80 6.54
CA VAL A 386 23.65 -3.36 5.48
C VAL A 386 22.24 -3.57 6.03
N VAL A 387 21.31 -2.80 5.54
CA VAL A 387 19.88 -2.87 5.94
C VAL A 387 19.20 -4.00 5.20
N ASN A 388 18.59 -4.95 5.90
CA ASN A 388 17.72 -5.93 5.30
C ASN A 388 16.35 -5.34 4.99
N THR A 389 15.84 -5.62 3.82
CA THR A 389 14.54 -5.10 3.37
C THR A 389 13.37 -6.02 3.71
N TYR A 390 13.62 -7.27 4.10
CA TYR A 390 12.58 -8.26 4.38
C TYR A 390 11.61 -8.49 3.21
N ASN A 391 12.10 -8.25 1.98
CA ASN A 391 11.29 -8.20 0.76
C ASN A 391 10.10 -7.22 0.88
N ASP A 392 10.34 -6.11 1.57
CA ASP A 392 9.38 -5.01 1.77
C ASP A 392 9.95 -3.72 1.17
N HIS A 393 9.29 -3.25 0.11
CA HIS A 393 9.68 -2.05 -0.61
C HIS A 393 9.74 -0.80 0.26
N ARG A 394 8.86 -0.70 1.29
CA ARG A 394 8.84 0.45 2.20
C ARG A 394 10.05 0.46 3.12
N MET A 395 10.52 -0.71 3.56
CA MET A 395 11.78 -0.82 4.30
C MET A 395 12.96 -0.34 3.44
N ALA A 396 13.02 -0.77 2.17
CA ALA A 396 14.08 -0.36 1.25
C ALA A 396 14.11 1.16 1.05
N MET A 397 12.97 1.75 0.69
CA MET A 397 12.88 3.18 0.38
C MET A 397 13.06 4.05 1.63
N ALA A 398 12.42 3.72 2.74
CA ALA A 398 12.54 4.50 3.96
C ALA A 398 13.97 4.46 4.54
N PHE A 399 14.56 3.28 4.66
CA PHE A 399 15.88 3.15 5.27
C PHE A 399 17.02 3.63 4.36
N SER A 400 16.79 3.79 3.05
CA SER A 400 17.74 4.46 2.17
C SER A 400 18.01 5.91 2.61
N LEU A 401 16.99 6.58 3.16
CA LEU A 401 17.11 7.96 3.63
C LEU A 401 18.14 8.12 4.76
N ALA A 402 18.39 7.04 5.53
CA ALA A 402 19.44 7.08 6.54
C ALA A 402 20.83 7.30 5.95
N GLY A 403 21.07 6.80 4.73
CA GLY A 403 22.34 7.00 4.03
C GLY A 403 22.58 8.44 3.56
N LEU A 404 21.55 9.27 3.48
CA LEU A 404 21.70 10.67 3.05
C LEU A 404 22.57 11.49 4.01
N ARG A 405 22.52 11.20 5.31
CA ARG A 405 23.33 11.88 6.35
C ARG A 405 24.37 11.00 7.01
N SER A 406 24.36 9.68 6.74
CA SER A 406 25.26 8.74 7.41
C SER A 406 26.01 7.90 6.38
N GLU A 407 27.35 7.84 6.51
CA GLU A 407 28.21 7.08 5.62
C GLU A 407 28.04 5.57 5.82
N GLY A 408 28.16 4.81 4.72
CA GLY A 408 28.22 3.34 4.75
C GLY A 408 26.89 2.63 4.95
N ILE A 409 25.77 3.30 4.72
CA ILE A 409 24.43 2.65 4.67
C ILE A 409 24.24 2.02 3.29
N THR A 410 23.88 0.74 3.30
CA THR A 410 23.66 -0.07 2.09
C THR A 410 22.35 -0.81 2.20
N ILE A 411 21.53 -0.84 1.15
CA ILE A 411 20.26 -1.53 1.10
C ILE A 411 20.44 -2.91 0.47
N ALA A 412 20.10 -3.96 1.20
CA ALA A 412 20.08 -5.32 0.65
C ALA A 412 18.80 -5.53 -0.15
N ASP A 413 18.89 -6.31 -1.24
CA ASP A 413 17.76 -6.65 -2.10
C ASP A 413 16.95 -5.41 -2.56
N PRO A 414 17.60 -4.43 -3.22
CA PRO A 414 16.99 -3.16 -3.60
C PRO A 414 15.85 -3.32 -4.61
N ASP A 415 15.81 -4.41 -5.37
CA ASP A 415 14.84 -4.65 -6.43
C ASP A 415 13.40 -4.82 -5.89
N CYS A 416 13.22 -5.04 -4.57
CA CYS A 416 11.90 -5.11 -3.95
C CYS A 416 11.09 -3.80 -4.09
N VAL A 417 11.72 -2.66 -4.46
CA VAL A 417 11.03 -1.40 -4.73
C VAL A 417 10.15 -1.45 -5.99
N SER A 418 10.39 -2.41 -6.91
CA SER A 418 9.57 -2.64 -8.12
C SER A 418 8.09 -2.85 -7.81
N LYS A 419 7.78 -3.22 -6.58
CA LYS A 419 6.41 -3.39 -6.09
C LYS A 419 5.57 -2.09 -6.12
N THR A 420 6.22 -0.91 -6.08
CA THR A 420 5.53 0.39 -6.10
C THR A 420 6.26 1.47 -6.86
N PHE A 421 7.60 1.45 -6.92
CA PHE A 421 8.39 2.54 -7.50
C PHE A 421 9.72 2.00 -8.04
N ALA A 422 9.69 1.37 -9.21
CA ALA A 422 10.82 0.64 -9.77
C ALA A 422 12.09 1.50 -9.97
N ASP A 423 11.95 2.78 -10.34
CA ASP A 423 13.05 3.73 -10.55
C ASP A 423 13.33 4.63 -9.31
N TYR A 424 12.93 4.20 -8.10
CA TYR A 424 13.07 4.99 -6.87
C TYR A 424 14.52 5.44 -6.61
N PHE A 425 15.47 4.53 -6.66
CA PHE A 425 16.86 4.86 -6.37
C PHE A 425 17.45 5.85 -7.39
N GLU A 426 17.11 5.68 -8.67
CA GLU A 426 17.51 6.62 -9.73
C GLU A 426 16.95 8.02 -9.45
N LYS A 427 15.65 8.11 -9.08
CA LYS A 427 15.01 9.38 -8.73
C LYS A 427 15.63 10.03 -7.50
N LEU A 428 15.99 9.24 -6.49
CA LEU A 428 16.68 9.75 -5.31
C LEU A 428 18.08 10.29 -5.67
N GLU A 429 18.82 9.57 -6.49
CA GLU A 429 20.17 9.94 -6.92
C GLU A 429 20.20 11.21 -7.80
N MET A 430 19.15 11.49 -8.54
CA MET A 430 19.02 12.72 -9.34
C MET A 430 18.97 14.01 -8.50
N LEU A 431 18.75 13.92 -7.20
CA LEU A 431 18.63 15.06 -6.28
C LEU A 431 19.96 15.43 -5.58
N TYR A 432 21.05 14.65 -5.81
CA TYR A 432 22.36 14.90 -5.20
C TYR A 432 23.09 16.08 -5.81
#